data_972f1baf09ce25a0d55197044bec19da
#
_entry.id   972f1baf09ce25a0d55197044bec19da
#
_cell.length_a   1.000
_cell.length_b   1.000
_cell.length_c   1.000
_cell.angle_alpha   90.00
_cell.angle_beta   90.00
_cell.angle_gamma   90.00
#
_symmetry.space_group_name_H-M   'P 1'
#
loop_
_entity.id
_entity.type
_entity.pdbx_description
1 polymer ?
#
loop_
_entity_poly.entity_id
_entity_poly.type
_entity_poly.pdbx_seq_one_letter_code
_entity_poly.pdbx_strand_id
1 'polypeptide(L)'
;MPLEPRVVFENFSQHLARFAASSDAEIEDHLFDRKEIPLPPPGSNVSQSVLRDIKEQIRETVSAFANTNPEGGLLVIGISKTGCVLGVNHLTDSQRNDLSHIGQLLRNHSASVRLEDCTDSSGRPNRLLLVFVPSTPDAICETIEAMPRAWKRAGAQNLLLTERDREQLRRDKRIETFERRLAARYDLATVDQGLLSEIRATWPDVAGVDRTDQDLLHELGAVERTAGDGMFTYAGLLFFAAHPQRVLPSAHIRILRYEAAHDDPNPGDPTLDREFTGSVTQQLLRVREFLRESGLIRVYHVRKPDGGFEEQPELPFIAVDEAIVNAVAHREYALEWPIECIYYKDAFVVRNPGRLLQRNGRVPPSFRLDERTLQSMPRNPTLLNWLKQSKDQKGQRFVRALSEGTRAMLRAMTEAGLPPPEYTVAEAETVVTLRIDTS
;
A
#
# COMPACT_ATOMS: atom_id res chain seq x y z
N MET A 1 8.59 18.07 -1.57
CA MET A 1 7.82 17.09 -0.77
C MET A 1 6.35 17.37 -0.99
N PRO A 2 5.51 16.37 -1.17
CA PRO A 2 4.07 16.61 -1.13
C PRO A 2 3.70 17.19 0.25
N LEU A 3 2.80 18.15 0.28
CA LEU A 3 2.35 18.76 1.52
C LEU A 3 1.47 17.76 2.28
N GLU A 4 1.81 17.48 3.53
CA GLU A 4 0.99 16.65 4.40
C GLU A 4 -0.18 17.48 4.99
N PRO A 5 -1.43 17.00 4.89
CA PRO A 5 -2.60 17.73 5.35
C PRO A 5 -2.53 18.18 6.81
N ARG A 6 -1.96 17.34 7.68
CA ARG A 6 -1.78 17.65 9.11
C ARG A 6 -0.80 18.80 9.34
N VAL A 7 0.33 18.78 8.65
CA VAL A 7 1.35 19.85 8.76
C VAL A 7 0.77 21.17 8.26
N VAL A 8 0.02 21.15 7.15
CA VAL A 8 -0.67 22.32 6.62
C VAL A 8 -1.74 22.81 7.59
N PHE A 9 -2.52 21.92 8.18
CA PHE A 9 -3.52 22.29 9.20
C PHE A 9 -2.87 22.99 10.39
N GLU A 10 -1.76 22.48 10.93
CA GLU A 10 -1.06 23.05 12.09
C GLU A 10 -0.43 24.42 11.80
N ASN A 11 0.03 24.67 10.56
CA ASN A 11 0.76 25.87 10.14
C ASN A 11 0.07 26.61 8.98
N PHE A 12 -1.26 26.64 8.96
CA PHE A 12 -2.04 27.13 7.81
C PHE A 12 -1.73 28.55 7.36
N SER A 13 -1.42 29.46 8.30
CA SER A 13 -1.05 30.85 7.98
C SER A 13 0.11 30.94 6.99
N GLN A 14 1.07 30.03 7.03
CA GLN A 14 2.20 29.96 6.10
C GLN A 14 1.79 29.47 4.69
N HIS A 15 0.66 28.79 4.60
CA HIS A 15 0.15 28.18 3.37
C HIS A 15 -1.03 28.95 2.75
N LEU A 16 -1.61 29.92 3.47
CA LEU A 16 -2.80 30.67 3.03
C LEU A 16 -2.63 31.27 1.63
N ALA A 17 -1.48 31.89 1.34
CA ALA A 17 -1.21 32.48 0.04
C ALA A 17 -1.33 31.47 -1.12
N ARG A 18 -0.92 30.24 -0.91
CA ARG A 18 -1.06 29.16 -1.90
C ARG A 18 -2.53 28.81 -2.12
N PHE A 19 -3.31 28.68 -1.05
CA PHE A 19 -4.74 28.37 -1.14
C PHE A 19 -5.56 29.53 -1.73
N ALA A 20 -5.12 30.78 -1.56
CA ALA A 20 -5.80 31.96 -2.07
C ALA A 20 -5.42 32.33 -3.51
N ALA A 21 -4.22 31.95 -4.00
CA ALA A 21 -3.73 32.36 -5.31
C ALA A 21 -3.99 31.30 -6.42
N SER A 22 -4.40 30.10 -6.06
CA SER A 22 -4.51 28.98 -6.99
C SER A 22 -5.98 28.67 -7.34
N SER A 23 -6.19 28.12 -8.53
CA SER A 23 -7.49 27.58 -8.95
C SER A 23 -7.80 26.25 -8.22
N ASP A 24 -9.06 25.77 -8.27
CA ASP A 24 -9.43 24.48 -7.72
C ASP A 24 -8.60 23.33 -8.32
N ALA A 25 -8.35 23.39 -9.64
CA ALA A 25 -7.56 22.38 -10.34
C ALA A 25 -6.11 22.25 -9.84
N GLU A 26 -5.56 23.26 -9.18
CA GLU A 26 -4.20 23.27 -8.63
C GLU A 26 -4.15 22.88 -7.16
N ILE A 27 -5.23 23.06 -6.41
CA ILE A 27 -5.31 22.80 -4.97
C ILE A 27 -6.15 21.56 -4.66
N GLU A 28 -7.29 21.39 -5.34
CA GLU A 28 -8.20 20.28 -5.05
C GLU A 28 -7.65 18.99 -5.65
N ASP A 29 -7.22 18.12 -4.77
CA ASP A 29 -6.72 16.80 -5.10
C ASP A 29 -7.30 15.75 -4.13
N HIS A 30 -6.61 14.65 -3.98
CA HIS A 30 -6.98 13.60 -3.04
C HIS A 30 -6.73 13.97 -1.56
N LEU A 31 -5.95 15.03 -1.27
CA LEU A 31 -5.57 15.46 0.09
C LEU A 31 -6.22 16.77 0.53
N PHE A 32 -6.57 17.63 -0.42
CA PHE A 32 -7.05 18.98 -0.14
C PHE A 32 -8.36 19.29 -0.87
N ASP A 33 -9.21 20.08 -0.21
CA ASP A 33 -10.46 20.61 -0.80
C ASP A 33 -10.77 21.98 -0.24
N ARG A 34 -11.49 22.82 -1.01
CA ARG A 34 -11.98 24.12 -0.60
C ARG A 34 -13.48 24.21 -0.76
N LYS A 35 -14.13 24.93 0.13
CA LYS A 35 -15.57 25.24 0.03
C LYS A 35 -15.80 26.70 0.36
N GLU A 36 -16.58 27.34 -0.48
CA GLU A 36 -17.06 28.68 -0.20
C GLU A 36 -18.39 28.64 0.52
N ILE A 37 -18.64 29.68 1.34
CA ILE A 37 -19.97 29.99 1.82
C ILE A 37 -20.38 31.32 1.16
N PRO A 38 -21.38 31.34 0.30
CA PRO A 38 -21.79 32.54 -0.42
C PRO A 38 -22.13 33.68 0.52
N LEU A 39 -21.72 34.89 0.16
CA LEU A 39 -22.12 36.10 0.88
C LEU A 39 -23.63 36.34 0.68
N PRO A 40 -24.38 36.58 1.76
CA PRO A 40 -25.80 36.87 1.64
C PRO A 40 -26.00 38.29 1.05
N PRO A 41 -27.19 38.59 0.52
CA PRO A 41 -27.54 39.94 0.14
C PRO A 41 -27.37 40.95 1.31
N PRO A 42 -27.06 42.22 1.06
CA PRO A 42 -26.89 43.21 2.11
C PRO A 42 -28.09 43.26 3.07
N GLY A 43 -27.79 43.19 4.37
CA GLY A 43 -28.81 43.18 5.43
C GLY A 43 -29.54 41.88 5.68
N SER A 44 -29.14 40.79 5.04
CA SER A 44 -29.70 39.43 5.26
C SER A 44 -28.65 38.49 5.82
N ASN A 45 -29.10 37.34 6.37
CA ASN A 45 -28.25 36.23 6.80
C ASN A 45 -28.22 35.15 5.71
N VAL A 46 -27.20 34.29 5.76
CA VAL A 46 -27.15 33.09 4.91
C VAL A 46 -28.36 32.20 5.21
N SER A 47 -29.05 31.79 4.15
CA SER A 47 -30.28 31.01 4.30
C SER A 47 -30.01 29.60 4.85
N GLN A 48 -31.00 29.03 5.55
CA GLN A 48 -30.87 27.67 6.08
C GLN A 48 -30.76 26.59 4.98
N SER A 49 -31.34 26.84 3.78
CA SER A 49 -31.18 25.90 2.65
C SER A 49 -29.72 25.87 2.15
N VAL A 50 -29.09 27.02 1.96
CA VAL A 50 -27.68 27.12 1.56
C VAL A 50 -26.78 26.44 2.59
N LEU A 51 -26.98 26.68 3.88
CA LEU A 51 -26.20 26.03 4.94
C LEU A 51 -26.39 24.51 4.97
N ARG A 52 -27.60 24.03 4.72
CA ARG A 52 -27.86 22.58 4.65
C ARG A 52 -27.09 21.94 3.49
N ASP A 53 -27.14 22.55 2.31
CA ASP A 53 -26.46 22.04 1.12
C ASP A 53 -24.92 22.04 1.30
N ILE A 54 -24.38 23.09 1.93
CA ILE A 54 -22.97 23.16 2.27
C ILE A 54 -22.59 22.07 3.32
N LYS A 55 -23.39 21.89 4.36
CA LYS A 55 -23.16 20.83 5.36
C LYS A 55 -23.14 19.43 4.71
N GLU A 56 -24.01 19.18 3.74
CA GLU A 56 -24.02 17.91 2.99
C GLU A 56 -22.73 17.73 2.22
N GLN A 57 -22.29 18.72 1.44
CA GLN A 57 -21.02 18.66 0.72
C GLN A 57 -19.82 18.45 1.65
N ILE A 58 -19.83 19.08 2.83
CA ILE A 58 -18.77 18.89 3.83
C ILE A 58 -18.77 17.45 4.36
N ARG A 59 -19.95 16.87 4.65
CA ARG A 59 -20.08 15.47 5.09
C ARG A 59 -19.50 14.50 4.06
N GLU A 60 -19.82 14.70 2.78
CA GLU A 60 -19.28 13.90 1.68
C GLU A 60 -17.75 13.97 1.64
N THR A 61 -17.19 15.19 1.69
CA THR A 61 -15.74 15.42 1.64
C THR A 61 -15.04 14.83 2.86
N VAL A 62 -15.58 15.04 4.05
CA VAL A 62 -14.99 14.51 5.29
C VAL A 62 -15.02 12.98 5.31
N SER A 63 -16.14 12.36 4.91
CA SER A 63 -16.20 10.90 4.74
C SER A 63 -15.19 10.40 3.69
N ALA A 64 -15.09 11.09 2.56
CA ALA A 64 -14.18 10.71 1.47
C ALA A 64 -12.70 10.78 1.90
N PHE A 65 -12.28 11.82 2.60
CA PHE A 65 -10.92 11.94 3.13
C PHE A 65 -10.58 10.84 4.14
N ALA A 66 -11.47 10.59 5.12
CA ALA A 66 -11.29 9.55 6.12
C ALA A 66 -11.16 8.14 5.50
N ASN A 67 -11.80 7.91 4.35
CA ASN A 67 -11.87 6.61 3.72
C ASN A 67 -10.77 6.36 2.68
N THR A 68 -10.06 7.39 2.20
CA THR A 68 -9.23 7.24 0.99
C THR A 68 -7.74 7.23 1.26
N ASN A 69 -7.24 8.16 2.07
CA ASN A 69 -5.79 8.36 2.20
C ASN A 69 -5.27 8.08 3.60
N PRO A 70 -4.10 7.44 3.73
CA PRO A 70 -3.43 7.25 5.03
C PRO A 70 -3.11 8.57 5.73
N GLU A 71 -2.78 9.62 4.96
CA GLU A 71 -2.45 10.96 5.46
C GLU A 71 -3.70 11.76 5.90
N GLY A 72 -4.91 11.23 5.58
CA GLY A 72 -6.16 11.95 5.78
C GLY A 72 -6.37 13.06 4.76
N GLY A 73 -7.06 14.15 5.13
CA GLY A 73 -7.28 15.28 4.25
C GLY A 73 -7.55 16.58 5.01
N LEU A 74 -7.41 17.71 4.32
CA LEU A 74 -7.71 19.05 4.84
C LEU A 74 -8.74 19.75 3.97
N LEU A 75 -9.86 20.11 4.59
CA LEU A 75 -10.90 20.94 3.99
C LEU A 75 -10.77 22.37 4.54
N VAL A 76 -10.73 23.36 3.63
CA VAL A 76 -10.67 24.79 3.95
C VAL A 76 -11.98 25.44 3.54
N ILE A 77 -12.70 26.01 4.51
CA ILE A 77 -13.98 26.66 4.29
C ILE A 77 -13.85 28.16 4.40
N GLY A 78 -14.37 28.88 3.40
CA GLY A 78 -14.30 30.34 3.29
C GLY A 78 -13.41 30.83 2.15
N ILE A 79 -12.96 29.94 1.27
CA ILE A 79 -12.25 30.32 0.03
C ILE A 79 -13.07 29.82 -1.17
N SER A 80 -13.25 30.71 -2.16
CA SER A 80 -13.99 30.39 -3.37
C SER A 80 -13.18 29.50 -4.33
N LYS A 81 -13.86 28.95 -5.33
CA LYS A 81 -13.24 28.17 -6.42
C LYS A 81 -12.17 28.95 -7.21
N THR A 82 -12.26 30.26 -7.23
CA THR A 82 -11.30 31.15 -7.90
C THR A 82 -10.18 31.62 -6.98
N GLY A 83 -10.10 31.11 -5.73
CA GLY A 83 -9.10 31.52 -4.75
C GLY A 83 -9.45 32.77 -3.95
N CYS A 84 -10.63 33.35 -4.15
CA CYS A 84 -11.05 34.54 -3.40
C CYS A 84 -11.34 34.18 -1.94
N VAL A 85 -10.69 34.85 -0.99
CA VAL A 85 -10.92 34.65 0.45
C VAL A 85 -12.15 35.44 0.86
N LEU A 86 -13.27 34.74 1.09
CA LEU A 86 -14.53 35.30 1.56
C LEU A 86 -14.66 35.25 3.08
N GLY A 87 -13.97 34.28 3.70
CA GLY A 87 -14.05 34.00 5.13
C GLY A 87 -15.41 33.49 5.59
N VAL A 88 -15.61 33.43 6.92
CA VAL A 88 -16.84 32.95 7.56
C VAL A 88 -17.45 33.95 8.56
N ASN A 89 -16.93 35.17 8.66
CA ASN A 89 -17.42 36.17 9.62
C ASN A 89 -18.83 36.70 9.28
N HIS A 90 -19.29 36.53 8.03
CA HIS A 90 -20.64 36.86 7.61
C HIS A 90 -21.73 35.89 8.11
N LEU A 91 -21.34 34.79 8.73
CA LEU A 91 -22.23 33.85 9.40
C LEU A 91 -22.59 34.36 10.81
N THR A 92 -23.77 34.03 11.26
CA THR A 92 -24.16 34.26 12.67
C THR A 92 -23.36 33.32 13.60
N ASP A 93 -23.30 33.64 14.90
CA ASP A 93 -22.60 32.80 15.88
C ASP A 93 -23.18 31.40 15.94
N SER A 94 -24.51 31.26 15.87
CA SER A 94 -25.19 29.95 15.81
C SER A 94 -24.78 29.16 14.57
N GLN A 95 -24.72 29.81 13.40
CA GLN A 95 -24.33 29.16 12.15
C GLN A 95 -22.85 28.73 12.16
N ARG A 96 -21.95 29.55 12.71
CA ARG A 96 -20.52 29.19 12.89
C ARG A 96 -20.36 28.03 13.87
N ASN A 97 -21.09 28.06 14.99
CA ASN A 97 -21.05 26.98 15.96
C ASN A 97 -21.54 25.66 15.36
N ASP A 98 -22.61 25.68 14.60
CA ASP A 98 -23.12 24.52 13.86
C ASP A 98 -22.09 23.93 12.88
N LEU A 99 -21.31 24.78 12.19
CA LEU A 99 -20.25 24.32 11.31
C LEU A 99 -19.02 23.81 12.08
N SER A 100 -18.74 24.33 13.27
CA SER A 100 -17.66 23.83 14.12
C SER A 100 -17.88 22.41 14.64
N HIS A 101 -19.15 21.95 14.70
CA HIS A 101 -19.51 20.60 15.10
C HIS A 101 -19.48 19.57 13.95
N ILE A 102 -19.05 19.97 12.75
CA ILE A 102 -18.97 19.08 11.58
C ILE A 102 -18.09 17.85 11.84
N GLY A 103 -17.04 17.99 12.66
CA GLY A 103 -16.22 16.85 13.07
C GLY A 103 -16.96 15.72 13.79
N GLN A 104 -18.17 15.98 14.30
CA GLN A 104 -19.02 15.01 15.00
C GLN A 104 -20.08 14.35 14.08
N LEU A 105 -20.11 14.72 12.80
CA LEU A 105 -21.12 14.22 11.84
C LEU A 105 -20.80 12.85 11.26
N LEU A 106 -19.68 12.27 11.66
CA LEU A 106 -19.21 10.97 11.19
C LEU A 106 -19.40 9.90 12.28
N ARG A 107 -19.84 8.73 11.85
CA ARG A 107 -19.93 7.57 12.73
C ARG A 107 -18.53 6.97 12.92
N ASN A 108 -18.15 6.74 14.18
CA ASN A 108 -16.87 6.14 14.57
C ASN A 108 -15.63 6.93 14.15
N HIS A 109 -15.77 8.22 13.88
CA HIS A 109 -14.64 9.07 13.48
C HIS A 109 -14.86 10.51 13.90
N SER A 110 -13.76 11.25 14.15
CA SER A 110 -13.81 12.67 14.47
C SER A 110 -12.79 13.43 13.63
N ALA A 111 -13.20 14.61 13.14
CA ALA A 111 -12.31 15.56 12.50
C ALA A 111 -11.91 16.67 13.49
N SER A 112 -10.70 17.19 13.33
CA SER A 112 -10.24 18.37 14.08
C SER A 112 -10.68 19.62 13.37
N VAL A 113 -11.38 20.53 14.09
CA VAL A 113 -11.92 21.76 13.53
C VAL A 113 -11.35 22.97 14.28
N ARG A 114 -10.87 23.97 13.55
CA ARG A 114 -10.45 25.25 14.15
C ARG A 114 -10.74 26.42 13.24
N LEU A 115 -10.87 27.61 13.84
CA LEU A 115 -10.89 28.89 13.12
C LEU A 115 -9.48 29.41 12.98
N GLU A 116 -9.15 29.92 11.79
CA GLU A 116 -7.87 30.55 11.45
C GLU A 116 -8.12 31.99 11.05
N ASP A 117 -7.44 32.92 11.72
CA ASP A 117 -7.54 34.35 11.40
C ASP A 117 -6.90 34.63 10.03
N CYS A 118 -7.57 35.43 9.24
CA CYS A 118 -7.10 35.86 7.91
C CYS A 118 -7.55 37.28 7.55
N THR A 119 -7.07 37.76 6.42
CA THR A 119 -7.60 38.96 5.76
C THR A 119 -8.37 38.53 4.53
N ASP A 120 -9.61 38.97 4.36
CA ASP A 120 -10.40 38.66 3.17
C ASP A 120 -9.90 39.40 1.94
N SER A 121 -10.39 39.04 0.76
CA SER A 121 -10.00 39.66 -0.51
C SER A 121 -10.36 41.13 -0.65
N SER A 122 -11.14 41.69 0.30
CA SER A 122 -11.43 43.11 0.39
C SER A 122 -10.53 43.86 1.40
N GLY A 123 -9.55 43.16 2.01
CA GLY A 123 -8.61 43.75 2.97
C GLY A 123 -9.15 43.83 4.40
N ARG A 124 -10.26 43.18 4.74
CA ARG A 124 -10.86 43.20 6.09
C ARG A 124 -10.47 41.98 6.91
N PRO A 125 -10.30 42.13 8.24
CA PRO A 125 -10.11 40.99 9.13
C PRO A 125 -11.26 39.98 9.02
N ASN A 126 -10.95 38.71 8.83
CA ASN A 126 -11.91 37.63 8.67
C ASN A 126 -11.35 36.34 9.26
N ARG A 127 -12.07 35.23 9.17
CA ARG A 127 -11.64 33.90 9.61
C ARG A 127 -12.01 32.85 8.58
N LEU A 128 -11.18 31.82 8.48
CA LEU A 128 -11.45 30.59 7.76
C LEU A 128 -11.79 29.49 8.75
N LEU A 129 -12.57 28.50 8.32
CA LEU A 129 -12.80 27.29 9.09
C LEU A 129 -11.98 26.16 8.47
N LEU A 130 -11.05 25.62 9.23
CA LEU A 130 -10.18 24.49 8.84
C LEU A 130 -10.71 23.19 9.44
N VAL A 131 -10.83 22.17 8.62
CA VAL A 131 -11.28 20.83 9.03
C VAL A 131 -10.23 19.81 8.60
N PHE A 132 -9.43 19.33 9.54
CA PHE A 132 -8.50 18.24 9.31
C PHE A 132 -9.19 16.91 9.64
N VAL A 133 -9.14 16.00 8.69
CA VAL A 133 -9.77 14.68 8.77
C VAL A 133 -8.66 13.63 8.75
N PRO A 134 -8.36 13.01 9.90
CA PRO A 134 -7.41 11.89 9.91
C PRO A 134 -8.00 10.68 9.17
N SER A 135 -7.15 9.80 8.69
CA SER A 135 -7.58 8.53 8.09
C SER A 135 -8.23 7.62 9.14
N THR A 136 -9.16 6.80 8.71
CA THR A 136 -9.74 5.72 9.52
C THR A 136 -9.12 4.39 9.09
N PRO A 137 -8.14 3.85 9.82
CA PRO A 137 -7.42 2.65 9.36
C PRO A 137 -8.28 1.37 9.44
N ASP A 138 -9.16 1.25 10.44
CA ASP A 138 -9.83 -0.02 10.78
C ASP A 138 -11.32 -0.06 10.47
N ALA A 139 -11.89 1.03 9.98
CA ALA A 139 -13.34 1.12 9.74
C ALA A 139 -13.67 1.97 8.51
N ILE A 140 -14.84 1.81 7.96
CA ILE A 140 -15.41 2.76 7.00
C ILE A 140 -16.02 3.92 7.79
N CYS A 141 -15.62 5.13 7.42
CA CYS A 141 -16.18 6.34 7.94
C CYS A 141 -17.50 6.64 7.22
N GLU A 142 -18.60 6.55 7.94
CA GLU A 142 -19.97 6.74 7.45
C GLU A 142 -20.60 7.98 8.09
N THR A 143 -21.59 8.56 7.41
CA THR A 143 -22.40 9.65 7.98
C THR A 143 -23.34 9.14 9.07
N ILE A 144 -23.66 10.02 10.04
CA ILE A 144 -24.65 9.74 11.09
C ILE A 144 -26.03 10.06 10.52
N GLU A 145 -26.63 9.09 9.85
CA GLU A 145 -27.96 9.18 9.27
C GLU A 145 -28.72 7.86 9.45
N ALA A 146 -30.03 7.85 9.21
CA ALA A 146 -30.84 6.62 9.24
C ALA A 146 -30.35 5.59 8.19
N MET A 147 -29.92 6.08 7.02
CA MET A 147 -29.23 5.31 5.99
C MET A 147 -27.80 5.84 5.87
N PRO A 148 -26.83 5.23 6.54
CA PRO A 148 -25.45 5.70 6.52
C PRO A 148 -24.86 5.66 5.11
N ARG A 149 -24.30 6.78 4.66
CA ARG A 149 -23.61 6.90 3.39
C ARG A 149 -22.11 7.06 3.63
N ALA A 150 -21.31 6.56 2.73
CA ALA A 150 -19.85 6.69 2.76
C ALA A 150 -19.33 7.03 1.38
N TRP A 151 -18.30 7.84 1.32
CA TRP A 151 -17.66 8.28 0.07
C TRP A 151 -16.18 7.93 0.07
N LYS A 152 -15.62 7.86 -1.14
CA LYS A 152 -14.19 7.82 -1.40
C LYS A 152 -13.78 9.00 -2.28
N ARG A 153 -12.54 9.47 -2.12
CA ARG A 153 -11.96 10.51 -2.95
C ARG A 153 -11.38 9.90 -4.23
N ALA A 154 -11.68 10.48 -5.38
CA ALA A 154 -11.10 10.15 -6.68
C ALA A 154 -10.63 11.45 -7.35
N GLY A 155 -9.37 11.84 -7.13
CA GLY A 155 -8.88 13.17 -7.46
C GLY A 155 -9.63 14.24 -6.66
N ALA A 156 -10.22 15.22 -7.32
CA ALA A 156 -11.03 16.28 -6.72
C ALA A 156 -12.51 15.88 -6.47
N GLN A 157 -12.94 14.67 -6.83
CA GLN A 157 -14.34 14.24 -6.73
C GLN A 157 -14.59 13.28 -5.56
N ASN A 158 -15.76 13.41 -4.94
CA ASN A 158 -16.26 12.48 -3.94
C ASN A 158 -17.21 11.47 -4.61
N LEU A 159 -16.88 10.19 -4.55
CA LEU A 159 -17.69 9.11 -5.11
C LEU A 159 -18.40 8.35 -4.00
N LEU A 160 -19.71 8.22 -4.09
CA LEU A 160 -20.51 7.41 -3.17
C LEU A 160 -20.09 5.94 -3.28
N LEU A 161 -19.81 5.31 -2.14
CA LEU A 161 -19.44 3.90 -2.08
C LEU A 161 -20.66 3.02 -2.23
N THR A 162 -20.62 2.10 -3.20
CA THR A 162 -21.57 0.96 -3.26
C THR A 162 -21.22 -0.06 -2.17
N GLU A 163 -22.12 -1.02 -1.87
CA GLU A 163 -21.80 -2.10 -0.92
C GLU A 163 -20.57 -2.90 -1.34
N ARG A 164 -20.40 -3.12 -2.61
CA ARG A 164 -19.21 -3.78 -3.15
C ARG A 164 -17.92 -2.96 -2.93
N ASP A 165 -17.99 -1.63 -3.14
CA ASP A 165 -16.86 -0.72 -2.84
C ASP A 165 -16.55 -0.71 -1.34
N ARG A 166 -17.59 -0.76 -0.48
CA ARG A 166 -17.43 -0.83 0.99
C ARG A 166 -16.73 -2.11 1.42
N GLU A 167 -17.14 -3.25 0.87
CA GLU A 167 -16.46 -4.52 1.15
C GLU A 167 -14.99 -4.49 0.71
N GLN A 168 -14.73 -3.98 -0.49
CA GLN A 168 -13.36 -3.83 -0.99
C GLN A 168 -12.54 -2.91 -0.08
N LEU A 169 -13.10 -1.76 0.30
CA LEU A 169 -12.43 -0.81 1.18
C LEU A 169 -12.18 -1.37 2.59
N ARG A 170 -13.11 -2.17 3.15
CA ARG A 170 -12.90 -2.87 4.43
C ARG A 170 -11.72 -3.83 4.34
N ARG A 171 -11.59 -4.54 3.21
CA ARG A 171 -10.45 -5.45 2.97
C ARG A 171 -9.15 -4.65 2.83
N ASP A 172 -9.15 -3.60 2.03
CA ASP A 172 -7.97 -2.78 1.75
C ASP A 172 -7.45 -2.11 3.04
N LYS A 173 -8.35 -1.56 3.85
CA LYS A 173 -7.99 -0.97 5.16
C LYS A 173 -7.45 -2.01 6.15
N ARG A 174 -8.02 -3.22 6.19
CA ARG A 174 -7.45 -4.32 7.00
C ARG A 174 -6.07 -4.74 6.53
N ILE A 175 -5.82 -4.66 5.23
CA ILE A 175 -4.55 -4.99 4.60
C ILE A 175 -3.47 -3.97 4.95
N GLU A 176 -3.74 -2.68 4.79
CA GLU A 176 -2.76 -1.60 5.08
C GLU A 176 -2.29 -1.61 6.53
N THR A 177 -3.13 -2.12 7.44
CA THR A 177 -2.80 -2.18 8.86
C THR A 177 -2.23 -3.52 9.32
N PHE A 178 -2.37 -4.61 8.54
CA PHE A 178 -1.99 -5.94 8.99
C PHE A 178 -0.51 -6.01 9.41
N GLU A 179 0.40 -5.55 8.58
CA GLU A 179 1.84 -5.63 8.85
C GLU A 179 2.28 -4.78 10.07
N ARG A 180 1.50 -3.76 10.44
CA ARG A 180 1.75 -2.88 11.60
C ARG A 180 1.08 -3.35 12.87
N ARG A 181 0.19 -4.33 12.83
CA ARG A 181 -0.44 -4.90 14.04
C ARG A 181 0.59 -5.61 14.88
N LEU A 182 0.35 -5.63 16.19
CA LEU A 182 1.16 -6.39 17.11
C LEU A 182 0.91 -7.88 16.91
N ALA A 183 2.00 -8.63 16.76
CA ALA A 183 1.98 -10.05 16.42
C ALA A 183 2.25 -10.94 17.63
N ALA A 184 3.41 -10.73 18.27
CA ALA A 184 3.87 -11.57 19.36
C ALA A 184 4.82 -10.80 20.28
N ARG A 185 5.02 -11.32 21.51
CA ARG A 185 6.00 -10.77 22.44
C ARG A 185 7.39 -10.80 21.80
N TYR A 186 8.08 -9.67 21.90
CA TYR A 186 9.46 -9.54 21.46
C TYR A 186 10.41 -10.24 22.42
N ASP A 187 11.33 -11.01 21.88
CA ASP A 187 12.48 -11.58 22.58
C ASP A 187 13.69 -11.50 21.64
N LEU A 188 14.74 -10.80 22.08
CA LEU A 188 15.96 -10.61 21.31
C LEU A 188 16.62 -11.94 20.91
N ALA A 189 16.48 -12.98 21.73
CA ALA A 189 17.01 -14.31 21.41
C ALA A 189 16.31 -14.98 20.21
N THR A 190 15.12 -14.51 19.85
CA THR A 190 14.39 -15.00 18.66
C THR A 190 14.69 -14.25 17.38
N VAL A 191 15.47 -13.15 17.45
CA VAL A 191 15.85 -12.32 16.33
C VAL A 191 17.02 -12.96 15.58
N ASP A 192 17.02 -12.84 14.26
CA ASP A 192 18.14 -13.21 13.39
C ASP A 192 19.30 -12.22 13.58
N GLN A 193 20.29 -12.63 14.38
CA GLN A 193 21.46 -11.80 14.70
C GLN A 193 22.34 -11.54 13.48
N GLY A 194 22.37 -12.47 12.53
CA GLY A 194 23.11 -12.29 11.26
C GLY A 194 22.50 -11.15 10.44
N LEU A 195 21.16 -11.13 10.33
CA LEU A 195 20.43 -10.08 9.63
C LEU A 195 20.62 -8.71 10.32
N LEU A 196 20.56 -8.65 11.66
CA LEU A 196 20.81 -7.39 12.39
C LEU A 196 22.21 -6.85 12.14
N SER A 197 23.22 -7.74 12.15
CA SER A 197 24.61 -7.36 11.88
C SER A 197 24.79 -6.83 10.46
N GLU A 198 24.14 -7.44 9.47
CA GLU A 198 24.12 -6.97 8.09
C GLU A 198 23.48 -5.58 7.97
N ILE A 199 22.31 -5.39 8.58
CA ILE A 199 21.59 -4.11 8.57
C ILE A 199 22.45 -2.99 9.15
N ARG A 200 23.09 -3.23 10.29
CA ARG A 200 24.04 -2.28 10.91
C ARG A 200 25.21 -1.91 10.01
N ALA A 201 25.67 -2.85 9.21
CA ALA A 201 26.81 -2.63 8.32
C ALA A 201 26.41 -1.95 6.99
N THR A 202 25.19 -2.17 6.51
CA THR A 202 24.84 -1.87 5.11
C THR A 202 23.73 -0.86 4.89
N TRP A 203 22.81 -0.67 5.87
CA TRP A 203 21.71 0.26 5.67
C TRP A 203 22.16 1.72 5.91
N PRO A 204 21.95 2.64 4.95
CA PRO A 204 22.49 4.00 5.02
C PRO A 204 22.08 4.79 6.27
N ASP A 205 20.83 4.61 6.70
CA ASP A 205 20.25 5.35 7.85
C ASP A 205 20.62 4.71 9.20
N VAL A 206 21.29 3.56 9.20
CA VAL A 206 21.61 2.77 10.39
C VAL A 206 23.11 2.66 10.59
N ALA A 207 23.88 2.58 9.53
CA ALA A 207 25.32 2.33 9.56
C ALA A 207 26.09 3.42 10.34
N GLY A 208 26.93 2.98 11.28
CA GLY A 208 27.80 3.88 12.07
C GLY A 208 27.10 4.60 13.23
N VAL A 209 25.83 4.32 13.51
CA VAL A 209 25.11 4.89 14.65
C VAL A 209 25.14 3.90 15.83
N ASP A 210 25.60 4.37 16.99
CA ASP A 210 25.63 3.56 18.22
C ASP A 210 24.21 3.50 18.81
N ARG A 211 23.57 2.34 18.68
CA ARG A 211 22.20 2.06 19.16
C ARG A 211 22.13 0.63 19.67
N THR A 212 21.32 0.38 20.68
CA THR A 212 20.99 -0.99 21.07
C THR A 212 20.17 -1.68 19.97
N ASP A 213 20.15 -3.02 19.94
CA ASP A 213 19.32 -3.77 18.98
C ASP A 213 17.84 -3.47 19.20
N GLN A 214 17.42 -3.30 20.44
CA GLN A 214 16.04 -2.95 20.77
C GLN A 214 15.65 -1.55 20.27
N ASP A 215 16.54 -0.55 20.43
CA ASP A 215 16.27 0.80 19.92
C ASP A 215 16.22 0.81 18.40
N LEU A 216 17.12 0.08 17.73
CA LEU A 216 17.12 -0.06 16.27
C LEU A 216 15.80 -0.68 15.79
N LEU A 217 15.38 -1.81 16.37
CA LEU A 217 14.13 -2.47 15.96
C LEU A 217 12.89 -1.61 16.21
N HIS A 218 12.92 -0.82 17.28
CA HIS A 218 11.85 0.14 17.56
C HIS A 218 11.81 1.28 16.53
N GLU A 219 12.95 1.88 16.20
CA GLU A 219 13.01 2.96 15.19
C GLU A 219 12.62 2.50 13.80
N LEU A 220 12.92 1.24 13.47
CA LEU A 220 12.46 0.63 12.23
C LEU A 220 10.96 0.31 12.23
N GLY A 221 10.27 0.41 13.38
CA GLY A 221 8.87 0.00 13.53
C GLY A 221 8.68 -1.52 13.52
N ALA A 222 9.74 -2.29 13.77
CA ALA A 222 9.69 -3.74 13.88
C ALA A 222 9.16 -4.20 15.24
N VAL A 223 9.40 -3.40 16.27
CA VAL A 223 8.99 -3.66 17.66
C VAL A 223 8.32 -2.41 18.23
N GLU A 224 7.16 -2.56 18.84
CA GLU A 224 6.49 -1.52 19.62
C GLU A 224 6.83 -1.66 21.09
N ARG A 225 7.16 -0.54 21.76
CA ARG A 225 7.38 -0.48 23.20
C ARG A 225 6.03 -0.54 23.92
N THR A 226 5.81 -1.59 24.67
CA THR A 226 4.66 -1.73 25.56
C THR A 226 5.13 -1.62 27.02
N ALA A 227 4.21 -1.63 27.98
CA ALA A 227 4.55 -1.67 29.41
C ALA A 227 5.19 -3.03 29.78
N GLY A 228 6.39 -3.31 29.27
CA GLY A 228 7.15 -4.55 29.42
C GLY A 228 8.19 -4.70 28.32
N ASP A 229 8.45 -5.93 27.87
CA ASP A 229 9.57 -6.27 26.97
C ASP A 229 9.35 -5.88 25.49
N GLY A 230 8.21 -5.29 25.14
CA GLY A 230 7.86 -4.93 23.76
C GLY A 230 7.14 -6.06 22.98
N MET A 231 6.58 -5.68 21.84
CA MET A 231 5.85 -6.58 20.95
C MET A 231 6.36 -6.40 19.52
N PHE A 232 6.59 -7.51 18.81
CA PHE A 232 6.79 -7.45 17.36
C PHE A 232 5.54 -6.94 16.67
N THR A 233 5.72 -6.08 15.66
CA THR A 233 4.73 -5.94 14.59
C THR A 233 4.77 -7.17 13.69
N TYR A 234 3.72 -7.43 12.88
CA TYR A 234 3.79 -8.55 11.92
C TYR A 234 4.92 -8.36 10.89
N ALA A 235 5.19 -7.13 10.44
CA ALA A 235 6.35 -6.85 9.61
C ALA A 235 7.65 -7.22 10.33
N GLY A 236 7.81 -6.78 11.59
CA GLY A 236 8.98 -7.09 12.41
C GLY A 236 9.16 -8.58 12.62
N LEU A 237 8.07 -9.29 12.94
CA LEU A 237 8.08 -10.74 13.08
C LEU A 237 8.53 -11.45 11.80
N LEU A 238 7.92 -11.11 10.65
CA LEU A 238 8.21 -11.74 9.35
C LEU A 238 9.65 -11.50 8.88
N PHE A 239 10.19 -10.30 9.19
CA PHE A 239 11.49 -9.92 8.66
C PHE A 239 12.64 -10.28 9.61
N PHE A 240 12.48 -10.03 10.92
CA PHE A 240 13.56 -10.14 11.91
C PHE A 240 13.53 -11.43 12.73
N ALA A 241 12.38 -12.07 12.93
CA ALA A 241 12.34 -13.29 13.70
C ALA A 241 12.91 -14.48 12.92
N ALA A 242 13.73 -15.32 13.59
CA ALA A 242 14.31 -16.52 12.99
C ALA A 242 13.24 -17.56 12.63
N HIS A 243 12.12 -17.60 13.36
CA HIS A 243 11.03 -18.59 13.20
C HIS A 243 9.66 -17.94 13.25
N PRO A 244 9.28 -17.06 12.27
CA PRO A 244 7.97 -16.41 12.28
C PRO A 244 6.82 -17.39 12.14
N GLN A 245 7.05 -18.61 11.62
CA GLN A 245 6.05 -19.66 11.44
C GLN A 245 5.50 -20.20 12.77
N ARG A 246 6.14 -19.91 13.91
CA ARG A 246 5.58 -20.22 15.24
C ARG A 246 4.32 -19.39 15.53
N VAL A 247 4.19 -18.22 14.93
CA VAL A 247 3.06 -17.28 15.09
C VAL A 247 2.16 -17.30 13.83
N LEU A 248 2.78 -17.36 12.67
CA LEU A 248 2.12 -17.45 11.35
C LEU A 248 2.55 -18.73 10.63
N PRO A 249 1.93 -19.88 10.92
CA PRO A 249 2.35 -21.19 10.37
C PRO A 249 2.44 -21.22 8.84
N SER A 250 1.53 -20.52 8.16
CA SER A 250 1.48 -20.44 6.69
C SER A 250 2.49 -19.49 6.07
N ALA A 251 3.24 -18.68 6.86
CA ALA A 251 4.16 -17.68 6.35
C ALA A 251 5.46 -18.30 5.81
N HIS A 252 5.34 -19.16 4.80
CA HIS A 252 6.45 -19.83 4.13
C HIS A 252 6.22 -19.90 2.61
N ILE A 253 7.26 -20.29 1.87
CA ILE A 253 7.20 -20.59 0.45
C ILE A 253 7.27 -22.09 0.29
N ARG A 254 6.37 -22.69 -0.52
CA ARG A 254 6.33 -24.12 -0.85
C ARG A 254 6.62 -24.28 -2.33
N ILE A 255 7.55 -25.15 -2.67
CA ILE A 255 7.87 -25.50 -4.06
C ILE A 255 7.37 -26.91 -4.33
N LEU A 256 6.56 -27.01 -5.38
CA LEU A 256 5.97 -28.28 -5.87
C LEU A 256 6.43 -28.54 -7.30
N ARG A 257 6.55 -29.79 -7.69
CA ARG A 257 6.74 -30.20 -9.09
C ARG A 257 5.72 -31.27 -9.47
N TYR A 258 5.05 -31.05 -10.59
CA TYR A 258 4.16 -31.99 -11.21
C TYR A 258 4.68 -32.42 -12.58
N GLU A 259 4.51 -33.71 -12.92
CA GLU A 259 4.82 -34.24 -14.25
C GLU A 259 3.58 -34.19 -15.18
N ALA A 260 2.82 -33.10 -15.08
CA ALA A 260 1.61 -32.79 -15.82
C ALA A 260 1.70 -31.36 -16.44
N ALA A 261 0.79 -31.04 -17.35
CA ALA A 261 0.59 -29.69 -17.80
C ALA A 261 -0.12 -28.87 -16.71
N HIS A 262 0.07 -27.54 -16.73
CA HIS A 262 -0.45 -26.64 -15.67
C HIS A 262 -1.99 -26.53 -15.67
N ASP A 263 -2.66 -26.85 -16.78
CA ASP A 263 -4.12 -26.86 -16.94
C ASP A 263 -4.74 -28.26 -16.82
N ASP A 264 -3.94 -29.29 -16.50
CA ASP A 264 -4.45 -30.64 -16.25
C ASP A 264 -5.27 -30.63 -14.95
N PRO A 265 -6.58 -31.00 -15.01
CA PRO A 265 -7.44 -31.04 -13.83
C PRO A 265 -7.05 -32.14 -12.83
N ASN A 266 -6.22 -33.13 -13.25
CA ASN A 266 -5.76 -34.26 -12.44
C ASN A 266 -4.24 -34.44 -12.56
N PRO A 267 -3.42 -33.51 -12.03
CA PRO A 267 -1.98 -33.54 -12.24
C PRO A 267 -1.26 -34.72 -11.53
N GLY A 268 -1.97 -35.52 -10.74
CA GLY A 268 -1.40 -36.56 -9.91
C GLY A 268 -0.72 -36.03 -8.65
N ASP A 269 0.11 -36.86 -8.04
CA ASP A 269 0.90 -36.47 -6.88
C ASP A 269 2.14 -35.67 -7.32
N PRO A 270 2.57 -34.69 -6.54
CA PRO A 270 3.79 -33.95 -6.84
C PRO A 270 5.02 -34.87 -6.70
N THR A 271 5.94 -34.77 -7.65
CA THR A 271 7.23 -35.47 -7.61
C THR A 271 8.26 -34.78 -6.71
N LEU A 272 8.00 -33.53 -6.37
CA LEU A 272 8.73 -32.71 -5.40
C LEU A 272 7.74 -31.92 -4.58
N ASP A 273 7.94 -31.88 -3.25
CA ASP A 273 7.23 -31.05 -2.29
C ASP A 273 8.20 -30.57 -1.23
N ARG A 274 8.49 -29.28 -1.20
CA ARG A 274 9.47 -28.70 -0.29
C ARG A 274 9.03 -27.35 0.25
N GLU A 275 9.12 -27.20 1.57
CA GLU A 275 8.81 -25.96 2.28
C GLU A 275 10.09 -25.20 2.64
N PHE A 276 10.02 -23.88 2.53
CA PHE A 276 11.08 -22.92 2.87
C PHE A 276 10.60 -22.00 3.97
N THR A 277 11.02 -22.25 5.20
CA THR A 277 10.66 -21.54 6.42
C THR A 277 11.78 -20.59 6.86
N GLY A 278 11.56 -19.83 7.94
CA GLY A 278 12.48 -18.80 8.46
C GLY A 278 11.97 -17.41 8.16
N SER A 279 12.79 -16.38 8.40
CA SER A 279 12.46 -15.01 8.00
C SER A 279 12.26 -14.89 6.50
N VAL A 280 11.56 -13.85 6.02
CA VAL A 280 11.32 -13.69 4.57
C VAL A 280 12.61 -13.61 3.76
N THR A 281 13.66 -13.00 4.31
CA THR A 281 14.98 -12.95 3.67
C THR A 281 15.62 -14.33 3.57
N GLN A 282 15.56 -15.14 4.64
CA GLN A 282 16.06 -16.52 4.65
C GLN A 282 15.28 -17.40 3.68
N GLN A 283 13.97 -17.25 3.61
CA GLN A 283 13.15 -17.99 2.63
C GLN A 283 13.59 -17.68 1.20
N LEU A 284 13.71 -16.39 0.84
CA LEU A 284 14.14 -15.96 -0.49
C LEU A 284 15.53 -16.46 -0.84
N LEU A 285 16.50 -16.40 0.09
CA LEU A 285 17.85 -16.89 -0.12
C LEU A 285 17.86 -18.41 -0.41
N ARG A 286 17.19 -19.20 0.44
CA ARG A 286 17.15 -20.67 0.28
C ARG A 286 16.40 -21.10 -0.97
N VAL A 287 15.35 -20.38 -1.36
CA VAL A 287 14.62 -20.62 -2.62
C VAL A 287 15.51 -20.33 -3.82
N ARG A 288 16.25 -19.21 -3.83
CA ARG A 288 17.19 -18.85 -4.90
C ARG A 288 18.29 -19.89 -5.07
N GLU A 289 18.88 -20.35 -3.97
CA GLU A 289 19.87 -21.40 -3.95
C GLU A 289 19.30 -22.71 -4.49
N PHE A 290 18.16 -23.14 -3.96
CA PHE A 290 17.48 -24.36 -4.40
C PHE A 290 17.15 -24.34 -5.89
N LEU A 291 16.59 -23.26 -6.43
CA LEU A 291 16.23 -23.16 -7.84
C LEU A 291 17.45 -23.25 -8.78
N ARG A 292 18.62 -22.77 -8.32
CA ARG A 292 19.86 -22.83 -9.11
C ARG A 292 20.55 -24.20 -9.04
N GLU A 293 20.49 -24.89 -7.90
CA GLU A 293 21.28 -26.08 -7.62
C GLU A 293 20.52 -27.38 -7.84
N SER A 294 19.19 -27.38 -7.68
CA SER A 294 18.37 -28.59 -7.74
C SER A 294 18.18 -29.16 -9.15
N GLY A 295 18.50 -28.42 -10.20
CA GLY A 295 18.16 -28.77 -11.58
C GLY A 295 16.65 -28.76 -11.86
N LEU A 296 15.85 -28.14 -10.98
CA LEU A 296 14.39 -27.98 -11.18
C LEU A 296 14.11 -27.20 -12.47
N ILE A 297 14.83 -26.09 -12.68
CA ILE A 297 14.84 -25.36 -13.94
C ILE A 297 15.97 -25.95 -14.78
N ARG A 298 15.63 -26.55 -15.91
CA ARG A 298 16.60 -27.14 -16.81
C ARG A 298 17.47 -26.07 -17.43
N VAL A 299 18.77 -26.37 -17.58
CA VAL A 299 19.72 -25.48 -18.25
C VAL A 299 20.27 -26.22 -19.47
N TYR A 300 20.10 -25.61 -20.63
CA TYR A 300 20.58 -26.12 -21.91
C TYR A 300 21.93 -25.46 -22.25
N HIS A 301 22.84 -26.22 -22.86
CA HIS A 301 24.07 -25.70 -23.42
C HIS A 301 23.84 -25.44 -24.92
N VAL A 302 23.62 -24.18 -25.28
CA VAL A 302 23.36 -23.77 -26.66
C VAL A 302 24.68 -23.35 -27.32
N ARG A 303 24.96 -23.85 -28.53
CA ARG A 303 26.17 -23.51 -29.27
C ARG A 303 26.06 -22.10 -29.84
N LYS A 304 27.07 -21.26 -29.54
CA LYS A 304 27.18 -19.91 -30.08
C LYS A 304 27.65 -19.94 -31.53
N PRO A 305 27.33 -18.91 -32.32
CA PRO A 305 27.86 -18.74 -33.68
C PRO A 305 29.38 -18.70 -33.78
N ASP A 306 30.05 -18.24 -32.71
CA ASP A 306 31.52 -18.16 -32.58
C ASP A 306 32.18 -19.50 -32.16
N GLY A 307 31.42 -20.56 -31.97
CA GLY A 307 31.88 -21.90 -31.61
C GLY A 307 31.91 -22.23 -30.14
N GLY A 308 31.61 -21.27 -29.24
CA GLY A 308 31.44 -21.49 -27.80
C GLY A 308 30.08 -22.04 -27.42
N PHE A 309 29.90 -22.40 -26.14
CA PHE A 309 28.62 -22.77 -25.57
C PHE A 309 28.13 -21.69 -24.59
N GLU A 310 26.84 -21.50 -24.52
CA GLU A 310 26.17 -20.64 -23.55
C GLU A 310 25.14 -21.44 -22.76
N GLU A 311 25.08 -21.20 -21.46
CA GLU A 311 24.05 -21.79 -20.61
C GLU A 311 22.75 -20.98 -20.75
N GLN A 312 21.72 -21.64 -21.22
CA GLN A 312 20.38 -21.06 -21.39
C GLN A 312 19.39 -21.85 -20.51
N PRO A 313 18.90 -21.25 -19.41
CA PRO A 313 17.83 -21.86 -18.64
C PRO A 313 16.53 -21.86 -19.42
N GLU A 314 15.73 -22.94 -19.29
CA GLU A 314 14.42 -23.05 -19.92
C GLU A 314 13.43 -21.98 -19.45
N LEU A 315 13.63 -21.43 -18.25
CA LEU A 315 12.98 -20.23 -17.73
C LEU A 315 14.05 -19.27 -17.19
N PRO A 316 14.00 -17.99 -17.53
CA PRO A 316 14.94 -17.00 -17.00
C PRO A 316 14.85 -16.91 -15.48
N PHE A 317 15.94 -17.16 -14.76
CA PHE A 317 15.97 -17.05 -13.29
C PHE A 317 15.51 -15.68 -12.78
N ILE A 318 15.74 -14.61 -13.55
CA ILE A 318 15.26 -13.26 -13.22
C ILE A 318 13.74 -13.20 -13.19
N ALA A 319 13.06 -13.85 -14.14
CA ALA A 319 11.60 -13.84 -14.19
C ALA A 319 10.98 -14.63 -13.04
N VAL A 320 11.55 -15.80 -12.73
CA VAL A 320 11.13 -16.64 -11.61
C VAL A 320 11.36 -15.96 -10.26
N ASP A 321 12.55 -15.40 -10.06
CA ASP A 321 12.92 -14.66 -8.83
C ASP A 321 11.99 -13.49 -8.59
N GLU A 322 11.73 -12.69 -9.61
CA GLU A 322 10.85 -11.54 -9.52
C GLU A 322 9.40 -11.91 -9.20
N ALA A 323 8.89 -13.00 -9.78
CA ALA A 323 7.55 -13.49 -9.46
C ALA A 323 7.44 -13.91 -7.98
N ILE A 324 8.47 -14.56 -7.43
CA ILE A 324 8.50 -15.03 -6.03
C ILE A 324 8.67 -13.84 -5.07
N VAL A 325 9.58 -12.91 -5.36
CA VAL A 325 9.79 -11.71 -4.53
C VAL A 325 8.54 -10.85 -4.49
N ASN A 326 7.87 -10.67 -5.63
CA ASN A 326 6.59 -9.97 -5.69
C ASN A 326 5.50 -10.69 -4.89
N ALA A 327 5.46 -12.02 -4.93
CA ALA A 327 4.53 -12.79 -4.10
C ALA A 327 4.75 -12.50 -2.62
N VAL A 328 5.99 -12.53 -2.12
CA VAL A 328 6.33 -12.19 -0.71
C VAL A 328 5.91 -10.77 -0.35
N ALA A 329 6.25 -9.78 -1.19
CA ALA A 329 5.95 -8.36 -0.93
C ALA A 329 4.44 -8.03 -0.96
N HIS A 330 3.68 -8.77 -1.76
CA HIS A 330 2.25 -8.53 -1.99
C HIS A 330 1.32 -9.55 -1.33
N ARG A 331 1.86 -10.55 -0.61
CA ARG A 331 1.09 -11.56 0.08
C ARG A 331 0.15 -10.95 1.13
N GLU A 332 -1.05 -11.51 1.23
CA GLU A 332 -1.97 -11.29 2.35
C GLU A 332 -1.64 -12.29 3.47
N TYR A 333 -0.81 -11.84 4.43
CA TYR A 333 -0.34 -12.70 5.54
C TYR A 333 -1.44 -13.07 6.55
N ALA A 334 -2.61 -12.45 6.46
CA ALA A 334 -3.78 -12.85 7.22
C ALA A 334 -4.44 -14.15 6.72
N LEU A 335 -4.11 -14.60 5.51
CA LEU A 335 -4.63 -15.82 4.94
C LEU A 335 -3.76 -17.01 5.33
N GLU A 336 -4.40 -18.15 5.63
CA GLU A 336 -3.78 -19.31 6.27
C GLU A 336 -3.21 -20.35 5.29
N TRP A 337 -2.82 -19.96 4.06
CA TRP A 337 -2.10 -20.85 3.13
C TRP A 337 -0.82 -20.21 2.60
N PRO A 338 0.20 -21.03 2.24
CA PRO A 338 1.51 -20.53 1.85
C PRO A 338 1.52 -19.91 0.45
N ILE A 339 2.64 -19.27 0.09
CA ILE A 339 2.98 -19.02 -1.32
C ILE A 339 3.35 -20.36 -1.92
N GLU A 340 2.67 -20.77 -3.00
CA GLU A 340 2.99 -21.99 -3.73
C GLU A 340 3.68 -21.65 -5.06
N CYS A 341 4.86 -22.20 -5.25
CA CYS A 341 5.61 -22.13 -6.50
C CYS A 341 5.57 -23.50 -7.15
N ILE A 342 4.82 -23.66 -8.23
CA ILE A 342 4.53 -24.95 -8.83
C ILE A 342 5.20 -25.04 -10.19
N TYR A 343 6.06 -26.03 -10.36
CA TYR A 343 6.70 -26.33 -11.62
C TYR A 343 5.94 -27.44 -12.36
N TYR A 344 5.36 -27.12 -13.49
CA TYR A 344 4.71 -28.01 -14.44
C TYR A 344 5.61 -28.27 -15.65
N LYS A 345 5.23 -29.19 -16.53
CA LYS A 345 5.96 -29.45 -17.79
C LYS A 345 6.04 -28.25 -18.72
N ASP A 346 5.01 -27.40 -18.69
CA ASP A 346 4.77 -26.31 -19.64
C ASP A 346 4.74 -24.93 -18.98
N ALA A 347 4.87 -24.86 -17.65
CA ALA A 347 4.79 -23.59 -16.92
C ALA A 347 5.42 -23.64 -15.52
N PHE A 348 5.87 -22.49 -15.06
CA PHE A 348 6.12 -22.20 -13.65
C PHE A 348 5.02 -21.28 -13.14
N VAL A 349 4.31 -21.70 -12.12
CA VAL A 349 3.13 -21.00 -11.58
C VAL A 349 3.41 -20.55 -10.16
N VAL A 350 3.21 -19.28 -9.86
CA VAL A 350 3.29 -18.73 -8.49
C VAL A 350 1.88 -18.36 -8.05
N ARG A 351 1.37 -19.09 -7.05
CA ARG A 351 0.08 -18.83 -6.40
C ARG A 351 0.32 -18.07 -5.11
N ASN A 352 -0.21 -16.88 -5.03
CA ASN A 352 0.01 -15.96 -3.92
C ASN A 352 -1.30 -15.65 -3.19
N PRO A 353 -1.39 -15.94 -1.87
CA PRO A 353 -2.53 -15.52 -1.07
C PRO A 353 -2.76 -14.02 -1.12
N GLY A 354 -3.96 -13.62 -1.51
CA GLY A 354 -4.39 -12.23 -1.59
C GLY A 354 -4.54 -11.70 -3.01
N ARG A 355 -5.52 -10.83 -3.18
CA ARG A 355 -5.82 -10.19 -4.45
C ARG A 355 -4.77 -9.15 -4.79
N LEU A 356 -4.38 -9.04 -6.06
CA LEU A 356 -3.51 -7.97 -6.56
C LEU A 356 -4.16 -6.59 -6.37
N LEU A 357 -3.45 -5.70 -5.68
CA LEU A 357 -3.86 -4.31 -5.46
C LEU A 357 -3.27 -3.39 -6.52
N GLN A 358 -4.08 -2.46 -7.01
CA GLN A 358 -3.64 -1.42 -7.93
C GLN A 358 -4.01 -0.03 -7.41
N ARG A 359 -3.15 0.95 -7.69
CA ARG A 359 -3.37 2.34 -7.31
C ARG A 359 -4.58 2.95 -8.03
N ASN A 360 -4.78 2.62 -9.31
CA ASN A 360 -5.83 3.17 -10.15
C ASN A 360 -6.58 2.07 -10.90
N GLY A 361 -7.90 2.04 -10.74
CA GLY A 361 -8.80 1.21 -11.52
C GLY A 361 -8.91 -0.26 -11.06
N ARG A 362 -9.78 -1.01 -11.72
CA ARG A 362 -9.99 -2.45 -11.49
C ARG A 362 -8.88 -3.27 -12.14
N VAL A 363 -8.36 -4.25 -11.42
CA VAL A 363 -7.55 -5.30 -12.02
C VAL A 363 -8.49 -6.26 -12.75
N PRO A 364 -8.28 -6.54 -14.05
CA PRO A 364 -9.02 -7.59 -14.74
C PRO A 364 -8.84 -8.96 -14.06
N PRO A 365 -9.78 -9.89 -14.18
CA PRO A 365 -9.64 -11.22 -13.63
C PRO A 365 -8.49 -12.03 -14.28
N SER A 366 -8.13 -11.69 -15.54
CA SER A 366 -6.97 -12.24 -16.24
C SER A 366 -6.41 -11.22 -17.22
N PHE A 367 -5.08 -11.17 -17.37
CA PHE A 367 -4.37 -10.33 -18.34
C PHE A 367 -2.93 -10.80 -18.53
N ARG A 368 -2.34 -10.40 -19.66
CA ARG A 368 -0.91 -10.58 -19.92
C ARG A 368 -0.15 -9.30 -19.58
N LEU A 369 1.09 -9.45 -19.13
CA LEU A 369 1.88 -8.31 -18.64
C LEU A 369 2.29 -7.34 -19.75
N ASP A 370 2.40 -7.78 -21.00
CA ASP A 370 2.67 -6.94 -22.18
C ASP A 370 1.49 -6.04 -22.58
N GLU A 371 0.27 -6.41 -22.22
CA GLU A 371 -0.96 -5.68 -22.53
C GLU A 371 -1.22 -4.53 -21.55
N ARG A 372 -0.56 -4.53 -20.39
CA ARG A 372 -0.89 -3.61 -19.30
C ARG A 372 0.30 -3.24 -18.44
N THR A 373 0.48 -1.94 -18.23
CA THR A 373 1.41 -1.45 -17.18
C THR A 373 0.75 -1.58 -15.81
N LEU A 374 1.32 -2.41 -14.94
CA LEU A 374 0.88 -2.54 -13.56
C LEU A 374 1.39 -1.38 -12.71
N GLN A 375 0.48 -0.63 -12.12
CA GLN A 375 0.77 0.30 -11.02
C GLN A 375 0.36 -0.38 -9.70
N SER A 376 1.08 -1.45 -9.34
CA SER A 376 0.78 -2.20 -8.14
C SER A 376 0.97 -1.35 -6.88
N MET A 377 0.06 -1.51 -5.95
CA MET A 377 0.17 -0.98 -4.60
C MET A 377 0.67 -2.12 -3.70
N PRO A 378 1.80 -1.95 -3.01
CA PRO A 378 2.29 -3.01 -2.14
C PRO A 378 1.33 -3.23 -0.98
N ARG A 379 1.02 -4.49 -0.69
CA ARG A 379 0.20 -4.87 0.46
C ARG A 379 0.96 -4.71 1.77
N ASN A 380 2.28 -4.94 1.73
CA ASN A 380 3.19 -4.85 2.87
C ASN A 380 4.29 -3.81 2.57
N PRO A 381 3.98 -2.50 2.64
CA PRO A 381 4.92 -1.44 2.27
C PRO A 381 6.15 -1.39 3.17
N THR A 382 6.02 -1.67 4.47
CA THR A 382 7.15 -1.72 5.41
C THR A 382 8.09 -2.87 5.07
N LEU A 383 7.55 -4.08 4.90
CA LEU A 383 8.30 -5.26 4.50
C LEU A 383 9.01 -5.06 3.15
N LEU A 384 8.30 -4.51 2.16
CA LEU A 384 8.87 -4.18 0.86
C LEU A 384 10.02 -3.18 0.96
N ASN A 385 9.89 -2.16 1.81
CA ASN A 385 10.95 -1.16 2.00
C ASN A 385 12.22 -1.78 2.60
N TRP A 386 12.07 -2.67 3.58
CA TRP A 386 13.22 -3.40 4.15
C TRP A 386 13.86 -4.35 3.15
N LEU A 387 13.07 -5.08 2.34
CA LEU A 387 13.60 -5.94 1.27
C LEU A 387 14.38 -5.16 0.19
N LYS A 388 14.00 -3.90 -0.09
CA LYS A 388 14.76 -3.03 -1.02
C LYS A 388 16.12 -2.61 -0.49
N GLN A 389 16.25 -2.45 0.83
CA GLN A 389 17.51 -2.07 1.46
C GLN A 389 18.42 -3.27 1.66
N SER A 390 17.85 -4.46 1.88
CA SER A 390 18.58 -5.69 2.13
C SER A 390 19.23 -6.27 0.88
N LYS A 391 20.37 -6.93 1.08
CA LYS A 391 21.15 -7.57 0.04
C LYS A 391 21.30 -9.05 0.34
N ASP A 392 21.54 -9.84 -0.70
CA ASP A 392 21.96 -11.22 -0.54
C ASP A 392 23.48 -11.31 -0.25
N GLN A 393 23.96 -12.52 0.01
CA GLN A 393 25.39 -12.76 0.28
C GLN A 393 26.34 -12.35 -0.86
N LYS A 394 25.80 -12.15 -2.08
CA LYS A 394 26.54 -11.66 -3.25
C LYS A 394 26.45 -10.13 -3.41
N GLY A 395 25.84 -9.43 -2.45
CA GLY A 395 25.61 -7.98 -2.48
C GLY A 395 24.47 -7.53 -3.40
N GLN A 396 23.67 -8.45 -3.93
CA GLN A 396 22.52 -8.14 -4.78
C GLN A 396 21.28 -7.85 -3.91
N ARG A 397 20.56 -6.77 -4.21
CA ARG A 397 19.34 -6.43 -3.51
C ARG A 397 18.23 -7.46 -3.78
N PHE A 398 17.39 -7.74 -2.77
CA PHE A 398 16.23 -8.62 -2.95
C PHE A 398 15.20 -8.04 -3.90
N VAL A 399 14.98 -6.73 -3.83
CA VAL A 399 14.00 -6.01 -4.65
C VAL A 399 14.72 -4.98 -5.50
N ARG A 400 14.45 -4.96 -6.79
CA ARG A 400 14.89 -3.90 -7.71
C ARG A 400 14.08 -2.62 -7.48
N ALA A 401 14.40 -1.52 -8.17
CA ALA A 401 13.68 -0.27 -8.01
C ALA A 401 12.17 -0.42 -8.31
N LEU A 402 11.35 0.45 -7.72
CA LEU A 402 9.88 0.45 -7.86
C LEU A 402 9.46 0.42 -9.34
N SER A 403 8.56 -0.50 -9.69
CA SER A 403 8.04 -0.75 -11.04
C SER A 403 9.05 -1.30 -12.06
N GLU A 404 10.29 -1.60 -11.65
CA GLU A 404 11.26 -2.27 -12.53
C GLU A 404 11.09 -3.78 -12.52
N GLY A 405 10.58 -4.37 -11.44
CA GLY A 405 10.49 -5.80 -11.27
C GLY A 405 9.61 -6.48 -12.30
N THR A 406 8.37 -6.05 -12.47
CA THR A 406 7.49 -6.60 -13.50
C THR A 406 7.99 -6.34 -14.91
N ARG A 407 8.66 -5.18 -15.15
CA ARG A 407 9.32 -4.89 -16.43
C ARG A 407 10.54 -5.78 -16.66
N ALA A 408 11.32 -6.07 -15.62
CA ALA A 408 12.46 -6.98 -15.71
C ALA A 408 12.00 -8.40 -16.00
N MET A 409 10.92 -8.85 -15.37
CA MET A 409 10.29 -10.16 -15.62
C MET A 409 9.81 -10.26 -17.08
N LEU A 410 9.06 -9.26 -17.57
CA LEU A 410 8.61 -9.23 -18.97
C LEU A 410 9.79 -9.21 -19.95
N ARG A 411 10.80 -8.37 -19.70
CA ARG A 411 12.00 -8.29 -20.55
C ARG A 411 12.74 -9.62 -20.61
N ALA A 412 12.96 -10.27 -19.46
CA ALA A 412 13.66 -11.54 -19.40
C ALA A 412 12.92 -12.65 -20.17
N MET A 413 11.59 -12.71 -20.08
CA MET A 413 10.79 -13.65 -20.87
C MET A 413 10.87 -13.34 -22.37
N THR A 414 10.77 -12.07 -22.75
CA THR A 414 10.87 -11.63 -24.14
C THR A 414 12.23 -11.92 -24.76
N GLU A 415 13.33 -11.64 -24.02
CA GLU A 415 14.71 -11.91 -24.46
C GLU A 415 15.00 -13.42 -24.61
N ALA A 416 14.31 -14.26 -23.81
CA ALA A 416 14.36 -15.72 -23.95
C ALA A 416 13.44 -16.26 -25.06
N GLY A 417 12.67 -15.42 -25.77
CA GLY A 417 11.70 -15.86 -26.77
C GLY A 417 10.46 -16.54 -26.19
N LEU A 418 10.20 -16.38 -24.88
CA LEU A 418 9.09 -17.00 -24.18
C LEU A 418 7.85 -16.08 -24.11
N PRO A 419 6.64 -16.66 -23.93
CA PRO A 419 5.43 -15.86 -23.79
C PRO A 419 5.49 -14.88 -22.61
N PRO A 420 4.82 -13.71 -22.71
CA PRO A 420 4.73 -12.78 -21.60
C PRO A 420 4.08 -13.41 -20.37
N PRO A 421 4.46 -12.99 -19.15
CA PRO A 421 3.83 -13.45 -17.92
C PRO A 421 2.33 -13.21 -17.91
N GLU A 422 1.57 -14.21 -17.52
CA GLU A 422 0.11 -14.18 -17.40
C GLU A 422 -0.30 -14.01 -15.93
N TYR A 423 -1.29 -13.16 -15.68
CA TYR A 423 -1.86 -12.92 -14.35
C TYR A 423 -3.31 -13.37 -14.31
N THR A 424 -3.66 -14.16 -13.31
CA THR A 424 -5.05 -14.45 -12.94
C THR A 424 -5.29 -13.92 -11.54
N VAL A 425 -6.34 -13.10 -11.39
CA VAL A 425 -6.64 -12.39 -10.15
C VAL A 425 -8.03 -12.75 -9.67
N ALA A 426 -8.08 -13.55 -8.62
CA ALA A 426 -9.28 -13.91 -7.89
C ALA A 426 -9.46 -13.03 -6.64
N GLU A 427 -10.52 -13.30 -5.88
CA GLU A 427 -10.85 -12.54 -4.67
C GLU A 427 -9.81 -12.70 -3.56
N ALA A 428 -9.31 -13.91 -3.36
CA ALA A 428 -8.37 -14.25 -2.30
C ALA A 428 -7.00 -14.71 -2.81
N GLU A 429 -6.76 -14.65 -4.11
CA GLU A 429 -5.55 -15.19 -4.72
C GLU A 429 -5.12 -14.38 -5.95
N THR A 430 -3.82 -14.28 -6.15
CA THR A 430 -3.18 -13.82 -7.38
C THR A 430 -2.26 -14.94 -7.89
N VAL A 431 -2.44 -15.33 -9.14
CA VAL A 431 -1.63 -16.35 -9.81
C VAL A 431 -0.81 -15.70 -10.91
N VAL A 432 0.48 -15.98 -10.93
CA VAL A 432 1.41 -15.59 -12.00
C VAL A 432 1.88 -16.83 -12.72
N THR A 433 1.67 -16.92 -14.03
CA THR A 433 2.08 -18.05 -14.86
C THR A 433 3.18 -17.62 -15.83
N LEU A 434 4.32 -18.28 -15.74
CA LEU A 434 5.45 -18.14 -16.66
C LEU A 434 5.46 -19.38 -17.55
N ARG A 435 5.11 -19.23 -18.83
CA ARG A 435 5.06 -20.33 -19.79
C ARG A 435 6.45 -20.77 -20.21
N ILE A 436 6.63 -22.07 -20.33
CA ILE A 436 7.81 -22.71 -20.95
C ILE A 436 7.42 -23.03 -22.40
N ASP A 437 8.28 -22.74 -23.35
CA ASP A 437 8.06 -23.20 -24.72
C ASP A 437 8.31 -24.72 -24.77
N THR A 438 7.28 -25.48 -25.11
CA THR A 438 7.34 -26.95 -25.22
C THR A 438 7.45 -27.41 -26.69
N SER A 439 7.73 -26.49 -27.64
CA SER A 439 7.89 -26.81 -29.06
C SER A 439 9.13 -27.67 -29.37
#